data_45b31bb3aae3186e5e7e0d67b44051ea
#
_entry.id   45b31bb3aae3186e5e7e0d67b44051ea
#
_cell.length_a   1.000
_cell.length_b   1.000
_cell.length_c   1.000
_cell.angle_alpha   90.00
_cell.angle_beta   90.00
_cell.angle_gamma   90.00
#
_symmetry.space_group_name_H-M   'P 1'
#
loop_
_entity.id
_entity.type
_entity.pdbx_description
1 polymer ?
#
loop_
_entity_poly.entity_id
_entity_poly.type
_entity_poly.pdbx_seq_one_letter_code
_entity_poly.pdbx_strand_id
1 'polypeptide(L)'
;NKNWIYYYDNNNWMESYSQDIPSARYFHAMANDWNSDMIVMFGGYGLNDTGFYAYRNDTWIYYADRDLWLEISDAGGPAPRYQHAMAFDNITGDVILYGGYGMNETGYYQRFNDTWAFNIQTQKWNKIDTPINPGKRSYHKMAGDHGGNIMMFGGYIDGVGYDESTWRYREGNWTMVESTTHPEPLRYHAMKHDREHDLIVVFGGYKLSAPYYSDDTWVLDGTTGSWALIETNTTPIARYY
;
A
#
# COMPACT_ATOMS: atom_id res chain seq x y z
N ASN A 1 18.75 12.86 3.01
CA ASN A 1 18.14 11.55 2.91
C ASN A 1 18.71 10.64 3.99
N LYS A 2 17.89 10.08 4.86
CA LYS A 2 18.32 9.19 5.94
C LYS A 2 17.29 8.09 6.10
N ASN A 3 17.73 6.86 6.21
CA ASN A 3 16.92 5.73 6.61
C ASN A 3 17.19 5.40 8.07
N TRP A 4 16.13 5.08 8.80
CA TRP A 4 16.21 4.69 10.20
C TRP A 4 15.54 3.34 10.40
N ILE A 5 16.19 2.48 11.16
CA ILE A 5 15.72 1.16 11.52
C ILE A 5 15.39 1.16 13.00
N TYR A 6 14.17 0.72 13.34
CA TYR A 6 13.80 0.50 14.72
C TYR A 6 14.06 -0.97 15.10
N TYR A 7 14.86 -1.15 16.12
CA TYR A 7 15.16 -2.46 16.69
C TYR A 7 14.30 -2.68 17.92
N TYR A 8 13.35 -3.58 17.79
CA TYR A 8 12.39 -3.87 18.85
C TYR A 8 13.06 -4.45 20.11
N ASP A 9 14.04 -5.34 19.95
CA ASP A 9 14.70 -6.05 21.05
C ASP A 9 15.38 -5.11 22.04
N ASN A 10 15.91 -3.98 21.58
CA ASN A 10 16.60 -2.99 22.41
C ASN A 10 15.88 -1.64 22.48
N ASN A 11 14.68 -1.55 21.91
CA ASN A 11 13.85 -0.35 21.87
C ASN A 11 14.61 0.89 21.37
N ASN A 12 15.36 0.75 20.29
CA ASN A 12 16.23 1.79 19.78
C ASN A 12 16.13 2.00 18.28
N TRP A 13 16.34 3.25 17.85
CA TRP A 13 16.48 3.62 16.44
C TRP A 13 17.96 3.71 16.07
N MET A 14 18.33 3.12 14.95
CA MET A 14 19.66 3.25 14.37
C MET A 14 19.57 3.79 12.94
N GLU A 15 20.46 4.69 12.57
CA GLU A 15 20.59 5.13 11.18
C GLU A 15 21.16 3.99 10.34
N SER A 16 20.53 3.72 9.19
CA SER A 16 21.00 2.72 8.23
C SER A 16 22.35 3.10 7.63
N TYR A 17 23.20 2.12 7.44
CA TYR A 17 24.53 2.28 6.82
C TYR A 17 24.52 2.01 5.32
N SER A 18 23.39 1.68 4.72
CA SER A 18 23.29 1.44 3.27
C SER A 18 23.78 2.65 2.49
N GLN A 19 24.68 2.43 1.53
CA GLN A 19 25.30 3.50 0.73
C GLN A 19 24.35 3.97 -0.36
N ASP A 20 23.68 3.04 -1.03
CA ASP A 20 22.69 3.33 -2.05
C ASP A 20 21.30 3.28 -1.40
N ILE A 21 20.67 4.45 -1.30
CA ILE A 21 19.36 4.59 -0.69
C ILE A 21 18.40 5.31 -1.65
N PRO A 22 17.11 4.97 -1.64
CA PRO A 22 16.12 5.67 -2.44
C PRO A 22 16.15 7.18 -2.15
N SER A 23 15.99 8.00 -3.18
CA SER A 23 15.88 9.46 -2.99
C SER A 23 14.69 9.82 -2.11
N ALA A 24 14.76 10.99 -1.43
CA ALA A 24 13.68 11.48 -0.57
C ALA A 24 12.38 11.62 -1.37
N ARG A 25 11.32 11.02 -0.86
CA ARG A 25 10.01 10.95 -1.53
C ARG A 25 8.88 10.75 -0.54
N TYR A 26 7.69 11.08 -0.95
CA TYR A 26 6.47 10.84 -0.19
C TYR A 26 5.43 10.12 -1.06
N PHE A 27 4.45 9.47 -0.41
CA PHE A 27 3.40 8.69 -1.03
C PHE A 27 3.89 7.55 -1.95
N HIS A 28 5.09 7.03 -1.70
CA HIS A 28 5.50 5.72 -2.19
C HIS A 28 4.71 4.62 -1.46
N ALA A 29 4.72 3.42 -1.98
CA ALA A 29 4.23 2.26 -1.27
C ALA A 29 5.35 1.27 -0.98
N MET A 30 5.19 0.53 0.11
CA MET A 30 6.10 -0.54 0.52
C MET A 30 5.28 -1.76 0.93
N ALA A 31 5.77 -2.94 0.53
CA ALA A 31 5.22 -4.22 0.97
C ALA A 31 6.36 -5.15 1.39
N ASN A 32 6.18 -5.82 2.53
CA ASN A 32 7.15 -6.78 3.04
C ASN A 32 6.78 -8.20 2.60
N ASP A 33 7.76 -8.95 2.15
CA ASP A 33 7.66 -10.39 2.03
C ASP A 33 7.79 -11.01 3.44
N TRP A 34 6.75 -11.73 3.85
CA TRP A 34 6.69 -12.32 5.19
C TRP A 34 7.56 -13.59 5.33
N ASN A 35 7.99 -14.15 4.22
CA ASN A 35 8.78 -15.38 4.16
C ASN A 35 10.28 -15.12 4.05
N SER A 36 10.63 -13.86 3.82
CA SER A 36 12.02 -13.39 3.73
C SER A 36 12.13 -12.00 4.36
N ASP A 37 13.34 -11.61 4.72
CA ASP A 37 13.62 -10.30 5.30
C ASP A 37 13.73 -9.20 4.22
N MET A 38 12.79 -9.22 3.25
CA MET A 38 12.79 -8.27 2.14
C MET A 38 11.56 -7.36 2.17
N ILE A 39 11.79 -6.09 1.80
CA ILE A 39 10.73 -5.10 1.61
C ILE A 39 10.88 -4.52 0.21
N VAL A 40 9.83 -4.59 -0.58
CA VAL A 40 9.76 -3.96 -1.90
C VAL A 40 9.16 -2.56 -1.79
N MET A 41 9.83 -1.57 -2.36
CA MET A 41 9.33 -0.20 -2.48
C MET A 41 9.15 0.16 -3.96
N PHE A 42 8.10 0.91 -4.28
CA PHE A 42 7.86 1.43 -5.62
C PHE A 42 7.39 2.88 -5.60
N GLY A 43 7.89 3.67 -6.57
CA GLY A 43 7.32 4.94 -6.95
C GLY A 43 7.38 6.05 -5.89
N GLY A 44 6.32 6.86 -5.84
CA GLY A 44 6.23 8.05 -4.99
C GLY A 44 6.47 9.35 -5.76
N TYR A 45 6.56 10.45 -5.02
CA TYR A 45 6.80 11.78 -5.57
C TYR A 45 7.91 12.47 -4.78
N GLY A 46 8.93 12.95 -5.45
CA GLY A 46 10.09 13.56 -4.80
C GLY A 46 11.05 14.22 -5.78
N LEU A 47 12.12 14.77 -5.26
CA LEU A 47 13.15 15.41 -6.07
C LEU A 47 13.90 14.35 -6.90
N ASN A 48 14.06 14.64 -8.19
CA ASN A 48 14.95 13.87 -9.07
C ASN A 48 16.40 14.39 -8.96
N ASP A 49 17.31 13.75 -9.69
CA ASP A 49 18.74 14.08 -9.68
C ASP A 49 19.05 15.46 -10.25
N THR A 50 18.11 16.05 -10.97
CA THR A 50 18.20 17.43 -11.50
C THR A 50 17.58 18.46 -10.56
N GLY A 51 17.09 18.05 -9.37
CA GLY A 51 16.52 18.93 -8.36
C GLY A 51 15.06 19.33 -8.60
N PHE A 52 14.36 18.69 -9.54
CA PHE A 52 12.93 18.92 -9.79
C PHE A 52 12.07 17.83 -9.17
N TYR A 53 10.88 18.20 -8.71
CA TYR A 53 9.89 17.24 -8.26
C TYR A 53 9.35 16.41 -9.42
N ALA A 54 9.35 15.10 -9.26
CA ALA A 54 8.91 14.15 -10.27
C ALA A 54 8.20 12.95 -9.66
N TYR A 55 7.27 12.37 -10.42
CA TYR A 55 6.71 11.06 -10.13
C TYR A 55 7.78 10.00 -10.42
N ARG A 56 7.87 9.02 -9.55
CA ARG A 56 8.85 7.94 -9.63
C ARG A 56 8.21 6.66 -10.14
N ASN A 57 9.02 5.84 -10.80
CA ASN A 57 8.68 4.48 -11.23
C ASN A 57 9.81 3.49 -10.94
N ASP A 58 10.76 3.90 -10.12
CA ASP A 58 11.84 3.03 -9.67
C ASP A 58 11.33 2.01 -8.67
N THR A 59 11.94 0.83 -8.74
CA THR A 59 11.68 -0.29 -7.84
C THR A 59 12.92 -0.53 -6.99
N TRP A 60 12.74 -0.64 -5.69
CA TRP A 60 13.81 -0.91 -4.74
C TRP A 60 13.46 -2.10 -3.88
N ILE A 61 14.46 -2.90 -3.53
CA ILE A 61 14.35 -3.94 -2.52
C ILE A 61 15.27 -3.58 -1.35
N TYR A 62 14.72 -3.59 -0.14
CA TYR A 62 15.48 -3.51 1.09
C TYR A 62 15.65 -4.91 1.67
N TYR A 63 16.88 -5.30 1.92
CA TYR A 63 17.27 -6.55 2.58
C TYR A 63 17.56 -6.23 4.05
N ALA A 64 16.61 -6.59 4.94
CA ALA A 64 16.70 -6.22 6.35
C ALA A 64 17.84 -6.94 7.10
N ASP A 65 18.18 -8.16 6.68
CA ASP A 65 19.27 -8.96 7.23
C ASP A 65 20.68 -8.35 6.99
N ARG A 66 20.78 -7.48 5.97
CA ARG A 66 22.06 -6.87 5.52
C ARG A 66 22.08 -5.36 5.61
N ASP A 67 20.98 -4.74 6.02
CA ASP A 67 20.81 -3.28 5.95
C ASP A 67 21.19 -2.73 4.56
N LEU A 68 20.64 -3.32 3.50
CA LEU A 68 21.00 -3.02 2.13
C LEU A 68 19.78 -2.65 1.28
N TRP A 69 19.82 -1.48 0.66
CA TRP A 69 18.92 -1.12 -0.42
C TRP A 69 19.53 -1.48 -1.78
N LEU A 70 18.74 -2.04 -2.66
CA LEU A 70 19.11 -2.35 -4.04
C LEU A 70 18.07 -1.78 -4.99
N GLU A 71 18.49 -0.90 -5.90
CA GLU A 71 17.66 -0.48 -7.02
C GLU A 71 17.60 -1.58 -8.07
N ILE A 72 16.38 -1.93 -8.49
CA ILE A 72 16.18 -2.95 -9.52
C ILE A 72 16.13 -2.26 -10.88
N SER A 73 17.27 -2.27 -11.54
CA SER A 73 17.36 -1.79 -12.92
C SER A 73 16.55 -2.70 -13.85
N ASP A 74 15.88 -2.10 -14.83
CA ASP A 74 15.13 -2.84 -15.86
C ASP A 74 14.05 -3.79 -15.29
N ALA A 75 13.43 -3.43 -14.15
CA ALA A 75 12.30 -4.20 -13.60
C ALA A 75 11.09 -4.21 -14.56
N GLY A 76 11.07 -3.29 -15.53
CA GLY A 76 9.86 -2.94 -16.26
C GLY A 76 8.86 -2.25 -15.31
N GLY A 77 7.57 -2.33 -15.59
CA GLY A 77 6.59 -2.07 -14.56
C GLY A 77 5.67 -0.87 -14.78
N PRO A 78 4.99 -0.47 -13.71
CA PRO A 78 3.97 0.56 -13.79
C PRO A 78 4.53 1.94 -14.20
N ALA A 79 3.70 2.74 -14.87
CA ALA A 79 4.00 4.15 -15.12
C ALA A 79 4.30 4.89 -13.80
N PRO A 80 5.09 6.00 -13.85
CA PRO A 80 5.42 6.81 -12.68
C PRO A 80 4.18 7.23 -11.92
N ARG A 81 4.12 6.94 -10.61
CA ARG A 81 2.93 7.17 -9.78
C ARG A 81 3.22 7.33 -8.30
N TYR A 82 2.27 7.93 -7.60
CA TYR A 82 2.23 8.05 -6.16
C TYR A 82 0.81 7.75 -5.63
N GLN A 83 0.61 7.60 -4.31
CA GLN A 83 -0.69 7.31 -3.71
C GLN A 83 -1.35 6.00 -4.18
N HIS A 84 -0.56 5.10 -4.73
CA HIS A 84 -0.92 3.71 -4.99
C HIS A 84 -0.78 2.90 -3.69
N ALA A 85 -1.30 1.70 -3.69
CA ALA A 85 -1.08 0.77 -2.59
C ALA A 85 -0.38 -0.50 -3.08
N MET A 86 0.34 -1.14 -2.17
CA MET A 86 1.00 -2.42 -2.39
C MET A 86 0.74 -3.35 -1.22
N ALA A 87 0.59 -4.64 -1.51
CA ALA A 87 0.52 -5.69 -0.50
C ALA A 87 1.18 -6.97 -1.02
N PHE A 88 1.71 -7.77 -0.10
CA PHE A 88 2.32 -9.06 -0.42
C PHE A 88 1.26 -10.13 -0.51
N ASP A 89 1.28 -10.89 -1.59
CA ASP A 89 0.47 -12.10 -1.79
C ASP A 89 1.25 -13.30 -1.26
N ASN A 90 0.83 -13.80 -0.12
CA ASN A 90 1.49 -14.92 0.58
C ASN A 90 1.41 -16.26 -0.20
N ILE A 91 0.48 -16.39 -1.14
CA ILE A 91 0.31 -17.63 -1.94
C ILE A 91 1.24 -17.63 -3.15
N THR A 92 1.29 -16.54 -3.89
CA THR A 92 2.14 -16.44 -5.10
C THR A 92 3.57 -16.03 -4.78
N GLY A 93 3.81 -15.36 -3.66
CA GLY A 93 5.09 -14.74 -3.31
C GLY A 93 5.35 -13.44 -4.08
N ASP A 94 4.34 -12.86 -4.71
CA ASP A 94 4.45 -11.62 -5.46
C ASP A 94 3.98 -10.41 -4.62
N VAL A 95 4.48 -9.24 -4.95
CA VAL A 95 3.94 -7.98 -4.42
C VAL A 95 2.94 -7.41 -5.42
N ILE A 96 1.69 -7.28 -5.00
CA ILE A 96 0.61 -6.73 -5.81
C ILE A 96 0.51 -5.23 -5.59
N LEU A 97 0.48 -4.47 -6.69
CA LEU A 97 0.27 -3.04 -6.73
C LEU A 97 -1.05 -2.71 -7.43
N TYR A 98 -1.79 -1.74 -6.91
CA TYR A 98 -3.00 -1.24 -7.54
C TYR A 98 -3.05 0.29 -7.56
N GLY A 99 -3.55 0.85 -8.68
CA GLY A 99 -3.99 2.23 -8.79
C GLY A 99 -2.89 3.29 -8.59
N GLY A 100 -3.25 4.37 -7.91
CA GLY A 100 -2.41 5.55 -7.72
C GLY A 100 -2.71 6.66 -8.73
N TYR A 101 -1.99 7.76 -8.62
CA TYR A 101 -2.07 8.92 -9.53
C TYR A 101 -0.71 9.21 -10.14
N GLY A 102 -0.67 9.54 -11.39
CA GLY A 102 0.59 9.83 -12.08
C GLY A 102 0.38 10.15 -13.56
N MET A 103 1.48 10.16 -14.30
CA MET A 103 1.49 10.47 -15.72
C MET A 103 1.52 9.16 -16.52
N ASN A 104 0.58 9.00 -17.44
CA ASN A 104 0.55 7.86 -18.34
C ASN A 104 1.58 7.99 -19.50
N GLU A 105 1.70 6.96 -20.30
CA GLU A 105 2.63 6.89 -21.43
C GLU A 105 2.38 7.97 -22.49
N THR A 106 1.19 8.54 -22.55
CA THR A 106 0.82 9.62 -23.47
C THR A 106 1.02 11.02 -22.87
N GLY A 107 1.58 11.11 -21.65
CA GLY A 107 1.90 12.38 -20.97
C GLY A 107 0.72 13.02 -20.22
N TYR A 108 -0.42 12.34 -20.05
CA TYR A 108 -1.56 12.86 -19.30
C TYR A 108 -1.56 12.37 -17.85
N TYR A 109 -1.89 13.27 -16.94
CA TYR A 109 -2.10 12.94 -15.53
C TYR A 109 -3.46 12.28 -15.33
N GLN A 110 -3.44 11.15 -14.63
CA GLN A 110 -4.66 10.40 -14.32
C GLN A 110 -4.50 9.53 -13.07
N ARG A 111 -5.63 9.07 -12.52
CA ARG A 111 -5.63 7.91 -11.64
C ARG A 111 -5.61 6.64 -12.48
N PHE A 112 -4.97 5.63 -11.92
CA PHE A 112 -4.85 4.32 -12.56
C PHE A 112 -5.87 3.34 -11.96
N ASN A 113 -6.21 2.31 -12.73
CA ASN A 113 -7.02 1.16 -12.31
C ASN A 113 -6.35 -0.17 -12.71
N ASP A 114 -5.05 -0.11 -12.98
CA ASP A 114 -4.26 -1.26 -13.35
C ASP A 114 -3.78 -2.03 -12.11
N THR A 115 -3.66 -3.34 -12.30
CA THR A 115 -3.08 -4.27 -11.33
C THR A 115 -1.75 -4.76 -11.86
N TRP A 116 -0.74 -4.75 -10.99
CA TRP A 116 0.60 -5.24 -11.31
C TRP A 116 1.09 -6.18 -10.22
N ALA A 117 1.83 -7.20 -10.63
CA ALA A 117 2.52 -8.12 -9.74
C ALA A 117 4.03 -8.00 -9.93
N PHE A 118 4.76 -7.73 -8.86
CA PHE A 118 6.22 -7.80 -8.84
C PHE A 118 6.65 -9.14 -8.30
N ASN A 119 7.28 -9.93 -9.14
CA ASN A 119 7.87 -11.19 -8.72
C ASN A 119 9.26 -10.94 -8.14
N ILE A 120 9.43 -11.23 -6.85
CA ILE A 120 10.67 -10.95 -6.12
C ILE A 120 11.84 -11.80 -6.63
N GLN A 121 11.58 -13.04 -7.06
CA GLN A 121 12.61 -13.98 -7.53
C GLN A 121 13.19 -13.55 -8.88
N THR A 122 12.33 -13.16 -9.81
CA THR A 122 12.74 -12.72 -11.15
C THR A 122 13.03 -11.24 -11.23
N GLN A 123 12.64 -10.48 -10.20
CA GLN A 123 12.77 -9.02 -10.11
C GLN A 123 12.08 -8.30 -11.29
N LYS A 124 10.95 -8.79 -11.73
CA LYS A 124 10.18 -8.24 -12.85
C LYS A 124 8.74 -7.94 -12.48
N TRP A 125 8.22 -6.85 -13.04
CA TRP A 125 6.80 -6.53 -12.99
C TRP A 125 6.05 -7.22 -14.12
N ASN A 126 4.88 -7.73 -13.80
CA ASN A 126 3.92 -8.27 -14.75
C ASN A 126 2.58 -7.56 -14.57
N LYS A 127 2.03 -7.04 -15.64
CA LYS A 127 0.68 -6.48 -15.60
C LYS A 127 -0.33 -7.61 -15.56
N ILE A 128 -1.27 -7.53 -14.62
CA ILE A 128 -2.35 -8.50 -14.48
C ILE A 128 -3.60 -7.94 -15.15
N ASP A 129 -4.15 -8.70 -16.08
CA ASP A 129 -5.43 -8.36 -16.70
C ASP A 129 -6.57 -8.66 -15.71
N THR A 130 -7.23 -7.59 -15.25
CA THR A 130 -8.34 -7.67 -14.29
C THR A 130 -9.56 -6.99 -14.90
N PRO A 131 -10.40 -7.73 -15.66
CA PRO A 131 -11.57 -7.14 -16.34
C PRO A 131 -12.57 -6.52 -15.37
N ILE A 132 -12.70 -7.10 -14.17
CA ILE A 132 -13.40 -6.49 -13.04
C ILE A 132 -12.33 -5.90 -12.12
N ASN A 133 -12.45 -4.63 -11.79
CA ASN A 133 -11.47 -3.94 -10.96
C ASN A 133 -12.12 -2.82 -10.13
N PRO A 134 -11.44 -2.39 -9.05
CA PRO A 134 -11.94 -1.36 -8.13
C PRO A 134 -12.09 0.08 -8.70
N GLY A 135 -11.87 0.29 -9.98
CA GLY A 135 -11.93 1.61 -10.62
C GLY A 135 -10.68 2.47 -10.43
N LYS A 136 -10.60 3.57 -11.18
CA LYS A 136 -9.46 4.52 -11.14
C LYS A 136 -9.41 5.22 -9.78
N ARG A 137 -8.45 4.84 -8.93
CA ARG A 137 -8.38 5.34 -7.54
C ARG A 137 -6.98 5.64 -7.04
N SER A 138 -6.92 6.49 -6.02
CA SER A 138 -5.73 6.82 -5.24
C SER A 138 -6.09 6.96 -3.75
N TYR A 139 -5.08 7.01 -2.86
CA TYR A 139 -5.24 7.14 -1.40
C TYR A 139 -5.92 5.96 -0.69
N HIS A 140 -6.25 4.89 -1.40
CA HIS A 140 -6.69 3.62 -0.81
C HIS A 140 -5.53 2.93 -0.12
N LYS A 141 -5.83 1.93 0.68
CA LYS A 141 -4.83 1.06 1.31
C LYS A 141 -5.11 -0.39 0.98
N MET A 142 -4.05 -1.19 1.06
CA MET A 142 -4.11 -2.63 0.85
C MET A 142 -3.32 -3.36 1.94
N ALA A 143 -3.80 -4.54 2.32
CA ALA A 143 -3.09 -5.47 3.19
C ALA A 143 -3.43 -6.91 2.79
N GLY A 144 -2.41 -7.77 2.78
CA GLY A 144 -2.58 -9.21 2.56
C GLY A 144 -2.77 -9.95 3.88
N ASP A 145 -3.54 -11.04 3.88
CA ASP A 145 -3.71 -11.95 5.01
C ASP A 145 -2.91 -13.26 4.82
N HIS A 146 -2.98 -14.18 5.79
CA HIS A 146 -2.34 -15.49 5.67
C HIS A 146 -2.99 -16.39 4.62
N GLY A 147 -4.27 -16.20 4.33
CA GLY A 147 -5.03 -16.99 3.36
C GLY A 147 -4.77 -16.60 1.90
N GLY A 148 -3.92 -15.59 1.65
CA GLY A 148 -3.62 -15.08 0.31
C GLY A 148 -4.71 -14.16 -0.25
N ASN A 149 -5.55 -13.59 0.60
CA ASN A 149 -6.43 -12.51 0.20
C ASN A 149 -5.68 -11.19 0.37
N ILE A 150 -5.72 -10.33 -0.63
CA ILE A 150 -5.32 -8.95 -0.51
C ILE A 150 -6.57 -8.10 -0.45
N MET A 151 -6.81 -7.51 0.71
CA MET A 151 -7.94 -6.63 0.93
C MET A 151 -7.55 -5.19 0.63
N MET A 152 -8.46 -4.48 -0.04
CA MET A 152 -8.35 -3.05 -0.32
C MET A 152 -9.56 -2.33 0.25
N PHE A 153 -9.35 -1.15 0.81
CA PHE A 153 -10.43 -0.30 1.31
C PHE A 153 -10.23 1.17 0.92
N GLY A 154 -11.35 1.83 0.60
CA GLY A 154 -11.47 3.26 0.53
C GLY A 154 -10.69 3.95 -0.61
N GLY A 155 -10.27 5.17 -0.33
CA GLY A 155 -9.57 6.04 -1.27
C GLY A 155 -10.47 7.06 -1.96
N TYR A 156 -10.02 7.54 -3.10
CA TYR A 156 -10.72 8.51 -3.95
C TYR A 156 -10.82 7.97 -5.37
N ILE A 157 -12.03 7.92 -5.91
CA ILE A 157 -12.35 7.45 -7.27
C ILE A 157 -12.72 8.63 -8.16
N ASP A 158 -12.22 8.65 -9.40
CA ASP A 158 -12.60 9.66 -10.37
C ASP A 158 -14.09 9.61 -10.67
N GLY A 159 -14.73 10.78 -10.59
CA GLY A 159 -16.17 10.94 -10.86
C GLY A 159 -17.11 10.50 -9.72
N VAL A 160 -16.57 9.85 -8.68
CA VAL A 160 -17.37 9.38 -7.51
C VAL A 160 -16.99 10.16 -6.25
N GLY A 161 -15.71 10.37 -5.98
CA GLY A 161 -15.22 11.00 -4.76
C GLY A 161 -14.62 9.99 -3.78
N TYR A 162 -14.87 10.19 -2.49
CA TYR A 162 -14.41 9.26 -1.45
C TYR A 162 -15.24 7.99 -1.50
N ASP A 163 -14.54 6.87 -1.33
CA ASP A 163 -15.10 5.54 -1.50
C ASP A 163 -15.04 4.74 -0.21
N GLU A 164 -16.06 3.94 0.04
CA GLU A 164 -16.19 3.05 1.19
C GLU A 164 -16.17 1.57 0.79
N SER A 165 -15.98 1.30 -0.51
CA SER A 165 -16.01 -0.07 -0.99
C SER A 165 -14.80 -0.87 -0.49
N THR A 166 -15.09 -2.11 -0.13
CA THR A 166 -14.09 -3.13 0.21
C THR A 166 -13.93 -4.06 -0.98
N TRP A 167 -12.70 -4.32 -1.37
CA TRP A 167 -12.36 -5.22 -2.46
C TRP A 167 -11.37 -6.28 -2.00
N ARG A 168 -11.52 -7.47 -2.54
CA ARG A 168 -10.60 -8.59 -2.36
C ARG A 168 -9.94 -8.93 -3.68
N TYR A 169 -8.61 -8.96 -3.69
CA TYR A 169 -7.84 -9.58 -4.77
C TYR A 169 -7.40 -10.96 -4.36
N ARG A 170 -7.62 -11.93 -5.24
CA ARG A 170 -7.15 -13.30 -5.07
C ARG A 170 -6.96 -13.95 -6.43
N GLU A 171 -5.83 -14.64 -6.63
CA GLU A 171 -5.55 -15.43 -7.83
C GLU A 171 -5.81 -14.66 -9.13
N GLY A 172 -5.36 -13.42 -9.21
CA GLY A 172 -5.50 -12.58 -10.40
C GLY A 172 -6.85 -11.86 -10.56
N ASN A 173 -7.77 -11.99 -9.61
CA ASN A 173 -9.12 -11.44 -9.75
C ASN A 173 -9.49 -10.50 -8.60
N TRP A 174 -10.18 -9.41 -8.92
CA TRP A 174 -10.82 -8.52 -7.96
C TRP A 174 -12.29 -8.89 -7.79
N THR A 175 -12.75 -8.95 -6.55
CA THR A 175 -14.16 -9.11 -6.18
C THR A 175 -14.54 -8.07 -5.15
N MET A 176 -15.68 -7.42 -5.34
CA MET A 176 -16.24 -6.52 -4.32
C MET A 176 -16.77 -7.34 -3.15
N VAL A 177 -16.49 -6.87 -1.94
CA VAL A 177 -16.91 -7.52 -0.69
C VAL A 177 -18.06 -6.72 -0.11
N GLU A 178 -19.23 -7.34 -0.06
CA GLU A 178 -20.41 -6.76 0.56
C GLU A 178 -20.36 -6.95 2.08
N SER A 179 -20.55 -5.87 2.82
CA SER A 179 -20.67 -5.89 4.27
C SER A 179 -21.71 -4.86 4.71
N THR A 180 -22.54 -5.23 5.67
CA THR A 180 -23.54 -4.33 6.26
C THR A 180 -22.95 -3.37 7.30
N THR A 181 -21.72 -3.65 7.73
CA THR A 181 -20.98 -2.83 8.69
C THR A 181 -19.58 -2.60 8.11
N HIS A 182 -19.16 -1.36 7.99
CA HIS A 182 -17.84 -0.95 7.51
C HIS A 182 -17.54 0.50 7.94
N PRO A 183 -16.29 0.96 7.87
CA PRO A 183 -15.96 2.37 8.10
C PRO A 183 -16.66 3.29 7.09
N GLU A 184 -16.88 4.55 7.48
CA GLU A 184 -17.23 5.61 6.51
C GLU A 184 -16.17 5.70 5.39
N PRO A 185 -16.46 6.36 4.25
CA PRO A 185 -15.48 6.58 3.20
C PRO A 185 -14.20 7.26 3.73
N LEU A 186 -13.07 6.57 3.63
CA LEU A 186 -11.79 7.02 4.19
C LEU A 186 -10.71 7.15 3.11
N ARG A 187 -9.84 8.14 3.28
CA ARG A 187 -8.55 8.24 2.60
C ARG A 187 -7.44 8.51 3.61
N TYR A 188 -6.19 8.19 3.29
CA TYR A 188 -5.04 8.39 4.17
C TYR A 188 -5.12 7.63 5.51
N HIS A 189 -5.96 6.63 5.62
CA HIS A 189 -5.99 5.74 6.77
C HIS A 189 -4.77 4.80 6.78
N ALA A 190 -4.43 4.27 7.92
CA ALA A 190 -3.49 3.15 8.03
C ALA A 190 -4.25 1.82 7.85
N MET A 191 -3.63 0.85 7.21
CA MET A 191 -4.18 -0.50 7.03
C MET A 191 -3.04 -1.51 7.06
N LYS A 192 -3.09 -2.45 7.99
CA LYS A 192 -2.04 -3.47 8.17
C LYS A 192 -2.62 -4.78 8.70
N HIS A 193 -1.98 -5.87 8.31
CA HIS A 193 -2.31 -7.20 8.80
C HIS A 193 -1.72 -7.45 10.19
N ASP A 194 -2.59 -7.86 11.12
CA ASP A 194 -2.22 -8.45 12.39
C ASP A 194 -2.04 -9.96 12.19
N ARG A 195 -0.79 -10.40 12.22
CA ARG A 195 -0.42 -11.78 11.93
C ARG A 195 -0.82 -12.76 13.03
N GLU A 196 -0.96 -12.30 14.25
CA GLU A 196 -1.32 -13.16 15.40
C GLU A 196 -2.79 -13.58 15.34
N HIS A 197 -3.67 -12.66 14.95
CA HIS A 197 -5.10 -12.89 14.91
C HIS A 197 -5.65 -13.13 13.49
N ASP A 198 -4.80 -13.01 12.47
CA ASP A 198 -5.16 -13.06 11.04
C ASP A 198 -6.28 -12.07 10.66
N LEU A 199 -6.20 -10.87 11.22
CA LEU A 199 -7.12 -9.77 10.96
C LEU A 199 -6.39 -8.58 10.32
N ILE A 200 -7.11 -7.80 9.55
CA ILE A 200 -6.58 -6.56 8.98
C ILE A 200 -7.08 -5.39 9.81
N VAL A 201 -6.16 -4.67 10.43
CA VAL A 201 -6.45 -3.49 11.26
C VAL A 201 -6.44 -2.24 10.39
N VAL A 202 -7.48 -1.41 10.53
CA VAL A 202 -7.61 -0.10 9.90
C VAL A 202 -7.75 0.96 10.99
N PHE A 203 -6.97 2.03 10.90
CA PHE A 203 -6.99 3.11 11.88
C PHE A 203 -6.94 4.48 11.22
N GLY A 204 -7.74 5.39 11.76
CA GLY A 204 -7.69 6.81 11.42
C GLY A 204 -8.17 7.11 10.00
N GLY A 205 -7.61 8.16 9.42
CA GLY A 205 -7.92 8.62 8.08
C GLY A 205 -8.72 9.91 8.04
N TYR A 206 -8.87 10.44 6.85
CA TYR A 206 -9.69 11.62 6.56
C TYR A 206 -11.03 11.19 5.99
N LYS A 207 -12.13 11.72 6.53
CA LYS A 207 -13.52 11.47 6.13
C LYS A 207 -14.26 12.76 5.76
N LEU A 208 -15.40 12.64 5.08
CA LEU A 208 -16.19 13.80 4.64
C LEU A 208 -17.04 14.40 5.77
N SER A 209 -17.50 13.57 6.70
CA SER A 209 -18.33 14.00 7.83
C SER A 209 -17.46 14.56 8.97
N ALA A 210 -18.01 15.49 9.73
CA ALA A 210 -17.34 15.98 10.94
C ALA A 210 -17.47 14.95 12.09
N PRO A 211 -16.42 14.74 12.90
CA PRO A 211 -15.07 15.33 12.78
C PRO A 211 -14.34 14.73 11.56
N TYR A 212 -13.67 15.58 10.78
CA TYR A 212 -13.05 15.17 9.51
C TYR A 212 -11.89 14.17 9.64
N TYR A 213 -11.40 13.95 10.84
CA TYR A 213 -10.35 12.98 11.15
C TYR A 213 -10.94 11.88 12.02
N SER A 214 -10.65 10.64 11.66
CA SER A 214 -11.09 9.49 12.44
C SER A 214 -10.03 9.10 13.48
N ASP A 215 -10.50 8.67 14.63
CA ASP A 215 -9.74 7.96 15.68
C ASP A 215 -10.27 6.53 15.87
N ASP A 216 -11.17 6.11 14.99
CA ASP A 216 -11.73 4.77 15.00
C ASP A 216 -10.68 3.71 14.65
N THR A 217 -10.77 2.59 15.33
CA THR A 217 -10.06 1.35 15.00
C THR A 217 -11.05 0.31 14.49
N TRP A 218 -10.84 -0.14 13.27
CA TRP A 218 -11.65 -1.19 12.65
C TRP A 218 -10.80 -2.42 12.38
N VAL A 219 -11.42 -3.58 12.43
CA VAL A 219 -10.82 -4.83 11.96
C VAL A 219 -11.64 -5.42 10.83
N LEU A 220 -10.95 -5.99 9.87
CA LEU A 220 -11.50 -6.69 8.71
C LEU A 220 -10.96 -8.13 8.70
N ASP A 221 -11.85 -9.08 8.71
CA ASP A 221 -11.52 -10.48 8.42
C ASP A 221 -11.42 -10.67 6.90
N GLY A 222 -10.21 -10.93 6.40
CA GLY A 222 -9.94 -11.09 4.98
C GLY A 222 -10.64 -12.29 4.34
N THR A 223 -10.94 -13.32 5.12
CA THR A 223 -11.60 -14.54 4.66
C THR A 223 -13.10 -14.34 4.48
N THR A 224 -13.77 -13.81 5.49
CA THR A 224 -15.23 -13.58 5.48
C THR A 224 -15.63 -12.26 4.84
N GLY A 225 -14.75 -11.25 4.89
CA GLY A 225 -15.06 -9.88 4.49
C GLY A 225 -15.82 -9.09 5.55
N SER A 226 -15.93 -9.61 6.75
CA SER A 226 -16.66 -8.98 7.84
C SER A 226 -15.85 -7.89 8.52
N TRP A 227 -16.49 -6.74 8.76
CA TRP A 227 -15.91 -5.62 9.52
C TRP A 227 -16.45 -5.56 10.94
N ALA A 228 -15.59 -5.15 11.87
CA ALA A 228 -15.98 -4.82 13.22
C ALA A 228 -15.29 -3.55 13.73
N LEU A 229 -16.05 -2.64 14.31
CA LEU A 229 -15.51 -1.51 15.06
C LEU A 229 -14.98 -1.99 16.41
N ILE A 230 -13.76 -1.63 16.76
CA ILE A 230 -13.14 -1.98 18.03
C ILE A 230 -13.29 -0.80 18.99
N GLU A 231 -14.10 -1.02 20.03
CA GLU A 231 -14.20 -0.07 21.15
C GLU A 231 -12.97 -0.23 22.05
N THR A 232 -12.25 0.85 22.26
CA THR A 232 -11.07 0.90 23.13
C THR A 232 -11.29 1.90 24.27
N ASN A 233 -10.76 1.61 25.46
CA ASN A 233 -10.85 2.51 26.61
C ASN A 233 -10.04 3.80 26.41
N THR A 234 -9.04 3.76 25.54
CA THR A 234 -8.20 4.89 25.14
C THR A 234 -7.90 4.79 23.66
N THR A 235 -8.04 5.88 22.94
CA THR A 235 -7.71 5.95 21.51
C THR A 235 -6.55 6.92 21.28
N PRO A 236 -5.68 6.67 20.30
CA PRO A 236 -4.78 7.70 19.79
C PRO A 236 -5.60 8.88 19.25
N ILE A 237 -5.05 10.08 19.31
CA ILE A 237 -5.70 11.27 18.73
C ILE A 237 -5.98 11.02 17.25
N ALA A 238 -7.16 11.45 16.79
CA ALA A 238 -7.59 11.37 15.39
C ALA A 238 -6.52 11.91 14.45
N ARG A 239 -6.17 11.13 13.42
CA ARG A 239 -5.05 11.44 12.51
C ARG A 239 -5.22 10.83 11.14
N TYR A 240 -4.48 11.36 10.18
CA TYR A 240 -4.35 10.81 8.83
C TYR A 240 -2.86 10.75 8.44
N TYR A 241 -2.47 9.86 7.56
CA TYR A 241 -1.21 9.34 7.00
C TYR A 241 -0.87 7.97 7.50
#